data_6d03badb4afedef27e81eb4c8c65b76b
#
_entry.id   6d03badb4afedef27e81eb4c8c65b76b
#
_cell.length_a   1.000
_cell.length_b   1.000
_cell.length_c   1.000
_cell.angle_alpha   90.00
_cell.angle_beta   90.00
_cell.angle_gamma   90.00
#
_symmetry.space_group_name_H-M   'P 1'
#
loop_
_entity.id
_entity.type
_entity.pdbx_description
1 polymer ?
#
loop_
_entity_poly.entity_id
_entity_poly.type
_entity_poly.pdbx_seq_one_letter_code
_entity_poly.pdbx_strand_id
1 'polypeptide(L)'
;MFFVTQTAMKQIITHFTDNDLYTFTCMYYILQKYPRAETEYRFFDRNHTRSPQGFDALLREQLEHLAEVTITDEEREYMTRAFPFLPYWFVNVFLRGFRFNPAELTITQDEEGHLDISVKGKWWSTIIWEMPILATISELMHILNGDAAKYDAEAEYAKSLDKGRQIWRGGLTLGDMGTRRRFSFAHQERVIDALKQSYHEVKEATDGQCGRFTGTSNVYFAMTKGIPCLGTMSHQCISFEEIVSGVIECNYNVMNKWSEVYDGNVGIFLYDCFGDRVFFNNLSKRMAMTFSGLRIDSGREEEQVDLIVQKYKQLGIDPMTKQAVFSNGLDIDRAIEIHRYCEGKIVDSYGVGTFLTCDVTDYSPMNIVLKLVRGRITESREWHPCVKLSCDKGKTLGDKQKCDYLVSVLNR
;
A
#
# COMPACT_ATOMS: atom_id res chain seq x y z
N MET A 1 -5.71 37.01 16.07
CA MET A 1 -4.57 37.22 15.18
C MET A 1 -3.35 36.68 15.89
N PHE A 2 -3.10 35.37 15.77
CA PHE A 2 -1.92 34.73 16.37
C PHE A 2 -0.80 34.79 15.32
N PHE A 3 0.18 35.67 15.54
CA PHE A 3 1.46 35.59 14.85
C PHE A 3 2.20 34.37 15.43
N VAL A 4 2.07 33.22 14.77
CA VAL A 4 3.05 32.17 14.93
C VAL A 4 4.30 32.67 14.24
N THR A 5 5.34 32.95 15.03
CA THR A 5 6.70 33.17 14.52
C THR A 5 7.01 31.99 13.61
N GLN A 6 7.25 32.27 12.34
CA GLN A 6 7.62 31.33 11.27
C GLN A 6 8.98 30.67 11.60
N THR A 7 8.99 29.78 12.55
CA THR A 7 10.01 28.73 12.56
C THR A 7 9.59 27.79 11.43
N ALA A 8 10.37 27.70 10.36
CA ALA A 8 10.07 26.86 9.22
C ALA A 8 9.72 25.45 9.73
N MET A 9 8.55 24.94 9.37
CA MET A 9 8.10 23.62 9.79
C MET A 9 9.09 22.58 9.28
N LYS A 10 9.47 21.60 10.11
CA LYS A 10 10.36 20.51 9.69
C LYS A 10 9.71 19.72 8.57
N GLN A 11 10.49 19.39 7.55
CA GLN A 11 10.03 18.56 6.44
C GLN A 11 9.67 17.15 6.94
N ILE A 12 8.48 16.67 6.54
CA ILE A 12 7.94 15.39 6.99
C ILE A 12 8.56 14.24 6.19
N ILE A 13 8.65 14.37 4.87
CA ILE A 13 9.30 13.40 4.00
C ILE A 13 10.66 13.93 3.58
N THR A 14 11.73 13.26 4.00
CA THR A 14 13.11 13.69 3.75
C THR A 14 13.95 12.64 3.01
N HIS A 15 13.41 11.44 2.82
CA HIS A 15 14.10 10.32 2.17
C HIS A 15 13.31 9.85 0.94
N PHE A 16 14.00 9.60 -0.15
CA PHE A 16 13.38 9.15 -1.41
C PHE A 16 12.69 7.80 -1.24
N THR A 17 13.28 6.91 -0.46
CA THR A 17 12.77 5.58 -0.19
C THR A 17 11.84 5.49 1.02
N ASP A 18 11.45 6.63 1.63
CA ASP A 18 10.32 6.67 2.58
C ASP A 18 8.99 6.46 1.83
N ASN A 19 8.89 5.29 1.25
CA ASN A 19 7.83 4.85 0.37
C ASN A 19 7.69 3.33 0.43
N ASP A 20 6.52 2.81 0.07
CA ASP A 20 6.28 1.37 0.07
C ASP A 20 6.91 0.70 -1.17
N LEU A 21 7.47 -0.50 -1.00
CA LEU A 21 8.13 -1.25 -2.08
C LEU A 21 7.25 -1.42 -3.33
N TYR A 22 5.93 -1.61 -3.15
CA TYR A 22 5.03 -1.78 -4.30
C TYR A 22 5.03 -0.56 -5.24
N THR A 23 5.34 0.63 -4.74
CA THR A 23 5.46 1.84 -5.58
C THR A 23 6.57 1.66 -6.62
N PHE A 24 7.73 1.17 -6.20
CA PHE A 24 8.87 0.95 -7.09
C PHE A 24 8.65 -0.25 -8.02
N THR A 25 8.04 -1.33 -7.54
CA THR A 25 7.68 -2.46 -8.39
C THR A 25 6.64 -2.07 -9.44
N CYS A 26 5.57 -1.39 -9.05
CA CYS A 26 4.59 -0.89 -10.02
C CYS A 26 5.21 0.12 -11.00
N MET A 27 6.08 1.04 -10.53
CA MET A 27 6.78 1.99 -11.39
C MET A 27 7.61 1.29 -12.47
N TYR A 28 8.38 0.26 -12.09
CA TYR A 28 9.15 -0.53 -13.04
C TYR A 28 8.25 -1.28 -14.03
N TYR A 29 7.18 -1.93 -13.54
CA TYR A 29 6.17 -2.57 -14.39
C TYR A 29 5.56 -1.58 -15.41
N ILE A 30 5.19 -0.38 -14.96
CA ILE A 30 4.63 0.66 -15.81
C ILE A 30 5.62 1.10 -16.90
N LEU A 31 6.89 1.31 -16.55
CA LEU A 31 7.93 1.64 -17.53
C LEU A 31 8.11 0.56 -18.59
N GLN A 32 7.95 -0.71 -18.23
CA GLN A 32 8.06 -1.82 -19.17
C GLN A 32 6.83 -1.98 -20.08
N LYS A 33 5.63 -1.80 -19.54
CA LYS A 33 4.38 -2.14 -20.24
C LYS A 33 3.63 -0.91 -20.75
N TYR A 34 3.76 0.23 -20.07
CA TYR A 34 2.97 1.44 -20.32
C TYR A 34 3.78 2.75 -20.24
N PRO A 35 4.97 2.84 -20.87
CA PRO A 35 5.91 3.96 -20.68
C PRO A 35 5.34 5.33 -21.11
N ARG A 36 4.31 5.34 -21.97
CA ARG A 36 3.65 6.57 -22.45
C ARG A 36 2.29 6.84 -21.82
N ALA A 37 1.83 5.95 -20.92
CA ALA A 37 0.55 6.12 -20.25
C ALA A 37 0.53 7.35 -19.34
N GLU A 38 -0.63 7.97 -19.28
CA GLU A 38 -0.91 9.08 -18.37
C GLU A 38 -2.09 8.75 -17.47
N THR A 39 -2.04 9.26 -16.27
CA THR A 39 -3.03 8.97 -15.23
C THR A 39 -3.39 10.23 -14.45
N GLU A 40 -4.57 10.19 -13.84
CA GLU A 40 -5.01 11.14 -12.84
C GLU A 40 -5.45 10.36 -11.59
N TYR A 41 -4.88 10.76 -10.46
CA TYR A 41 -5.28 10.30 -9.14
C TYR A 41 -6.06 11.39 -8.45
N ARG A 42 -6.98 10.98 -7.55
CA ARG A 42 -7.69 11.90 -6.65
C ARG A 42 -7.63 11.40 -5.22
N PHE A 43 -7.57 12.35 -4.33
CA PHE A 43 -7.68 12.16 -2.90
C PHE A 43 -9.14 11.96 -2.49
N PHE A 44 -9.35 11.06 -1.54
CA PHE A 44 -10.65 10.84 -0.92
C PHE A 44 -10.45 10.72 0.60
N ASP A 45 -11.18 11.53 1.34
CA ASP A 45 -11.36 11.37 2.78
C ASP A 45 -12.77 10.82 3.06
N ARG A 46 -12.85 9.60 3.54
CA ARG A 46 -14.12 8.92 3.81
C ARG A 46 -14.79 9.40 5.08
N ASN A 47 -14.05 10.08 5.95
CA ASN A 47 -14.58 10.67 7.18
C ASN A 47 -15.01 12.12 7.01
N HIS A 48 -14.77 12.72 5.84
CA HIS A 48 -15.00 14.14 5.57
C HIS A 48 -14.40 15.04 6.66
N THR A 49 -13.14 14.75 7.02
CA THR A 49 -12.41 15.48 8.06
C THR A 49 -12.18 16.92 7.59
N ARG A 50 -12.42 17.87 8.48
CA ARG A 50 -12.11 19.28 8.25
C ARG A 50 -10.69 19.57 8.68
N SER A 51 -9.87 20.03 7.77
CA SER A 51 -8.52 20.48 8.08
C SER A 51 -8.54 21.97 8.51
N PRO A 52 -7.58 22.40 9.35
CA PRO A 52 -7.44 23.82 9.69
C PRO A 52 -7.28 24.70 8.46
N GLN A 53 -7.76 25.95 8.52
CA GLN A 53 -7.66 26.89 7.42
C GLN A 53 -6.18 27.15 7.05
N GLY A 54 -5.85 27.10 5.75
CA GLY A 54 -4.49 27.24 5.23
C GLY A 54 -3.69 25.93 5.24
N PHE A 55 -4.33 24.81 5.51
CA PHE A 55 -3.70 23.50 5.44
C PHE A 55 -3.15 23.18 4.06
N ASP A 56 -3.87 23.56 3.00
CA ASP A 56 -3.48 23.36 1.61
C ASP A 56 -2.15 24.07 1.26
N ALA A 57 -1.93 25.26 1.80
CA ALA A 57 -0.68 26.00 1.61
C ALA A 57 0.49 25.29 2.31
N LEU A 58 0.31 24.84 3.55
CA LEU A 58 1.32 24.08 4.29
C LEU A 58 1.61 22.72 3.63
N LEU A 59 0.57 22.02 3.22
CA LEU A 59 0.72 20.74 2.50
C LEU A 59 1.49 20.94 1.19
N ARG A 60 1.18 22.00 0.44
CA ARG A 60 1.88 22.34 -0.80
C ARG A 60 3.36 22.60 -0.54
N GLU A 61 3.72 23.39 0.48
CA GLU A 61 5.10 23.64 0.86
C GLU A 61 5.86 22.35 1.16
N GLN A 62 5.25 21.44 1.93
CA GLN A 62 5.83 20.13 2.25
C GLN A 62 6.05 19.26 0.99
N LEU A 63 5.10 19.25 0.06
CA LEU A 63 5.18 18.42 -1.15
C LEU A 63 6.07 19.04 -2.25
N GLU A 64 6.15 20.36 -2.36
CA GLU A 64 7.04 21.04 -3.31
C GLU A 64 8.52 20.78 -2.96
N HIS A 65 8.85 20.69 -1.67
CA HIS A 65 10.19 20.31 -1.21
C HIS A 65 10.68 18.98 -1.80
N LEU A 66 9.78 18.05 -2.09
CA LEU A 66 10.15 16.74 -2.65
C LEU A 66 10.86 16.83 -4.00
N ALA A 67 10.75 17.94 -4.73
CA ALA A 67 11.54 18.17 -5.96
C ALA A 67 13.06 18.15 -5.70
N GLU A 68 13.48 18.44 -4.47
CA GLU A 68 14.88 18.42 -4.03
C GLU A 68 15.29 17.06 -3.45
N VAL A 69 14.32 16.21 -3.05
CA VAL A 69 14.58 14.89 -2.47
C VAL A 69 14.99 13.90 -3.56
N THR A 70 16.18 13.41 -3.48
CA THR A 70 16.76 12.47 -4.43
C THR A 70 17.20 11.19 -3.74
N ILE A 71 17.20 10.08 -4.47
CA ILE A 71 17.71 8.82 -3.94
C ILE A 71 19.21 8.93 -3.66
N THR A 72 19.62 8.62 -2.45
CA THR A 72 21.02 8.63 -2.02
C THR A 72 21.79 7.43 -2.55
N ASP A 73 23.12 7.46 -2.45
CA ASP A 73 23.96 6.32 -2.84
C ASP A 73 23.69 5.10 -1.95
N GLU A 74 23.50 5.30 -0.64
CA GLU A 74 23.18 4.25 0.31
C GLU A 74 21.84 3.58 -0.01
N GLU A 75 20.78 4.38 -0.28
CA GLU A 75 19.46 3.85 -0.69
C GLU A 75 19.57 3.04 -1.98
N ARG A 76 20.34 3.51 -2.98
CA ARG A 76 20.55 2.78 -4.24
C ARG A 76 21.30 1.47 -4.05
N GLU A 77 22.36 1.47 -3.26
CA GLU A 77 23.11 0.26 -2.93
C GLU A 77 22.25 -0.77 -2.20
N TYR A 78 21.45 -0.30 -1.24
CA TYR A 78 20.47 -1.14 -0.56
C TYR A 78 19.47 -1.75 -1.56
N MET A 79 18.81 -0.93 -2.36
CA MET A 79 17.80 -1.40 -3.32
C MET A 79 18.39 -2.39 -4.34
N THR A 80 19.59 -2.13 -4.84
CA THR A 80 20.28 -3.01 -5.78
C THR A 80 20.57 -4.39 -5.17
N ARG A 81 20.94 -4.44 -3.90
CA ARG A 81 21.24 -5.69 -3.19
C ARG A 81 19.98 -6.40 -2.72
N ALA A 82 19.01 -5.65 -2.16
CA ALA A 82 17.81 -6.22 -1.54
C ALA A 82 16.75 -6.65 -2.56
N PHE A 83 16.69 -6.00 -3.73
CA PHE A 83 15.68 -6.23 -4.76
C PHE A 83 16.29 -6.61 -6.11
N PRO A 84 16.93 -7.79 -6.23
CA PRO A 84 17.61 -8.20 -7.47
C PRO A 84 16.66 -8.38 -8.67
N PHE A 85 15.34 -8.42 -8.43
CA PHE A 85 14.31 -8.41 -9.46
C PHE A 85 14.05 -7.01 -10.07
N LEU A 86 14.61 -5.94 -9.48
CA LEU A 86 14.68 -4.61 -10.09
C LEU A 86 16.03 -4.47 -10.81
N PRO A 87 16.07 -4.26 -12.13
CA PRO A 87 17.33 -4.27 -12.86
C PRO A 87 18.20 -3.07 -12.51
N TYR A 88 19.52 -3.24 -12.67
CA TYR A 88 20.50 -2.22 -12.35
C TYR A 88 20.20 -0.85 -12.97
N TRP A 89 19.77 -0.80 -14.24
CA TRP A 89 19.48 0.45 -14.91
C TRP A 89 18.30 1.20 -14.27
N PHE A 90 17.28 0.47 -13.76
CA PHE A 90 16.15 1.09 -13.09
C PHE A 90 16.58 1.78 -11.81
N VAL A 91 17.33 1.10 -10.95
CA VAL A 91 17.76 1.66 -9.65
C VAL A 91 18.86 2.72 -9.85
N ASN A 92 19.90 2.43 -10.65
CA ASN A 92 21.12 3.22 -10.70
C ASN A 92 21.19 4.27 -11.81
N VAL A 93 20.26 4.22 -12.77
CA VAL A 93 20.15 5.23 -13.84
C VAL A 93 18.83 5.96 -13.75
N PHE A 94 17.71 5.23 -13.81
CA PHE A 94 16.38 5.85 -13.84
C PHE A 94 16.04 6.53 -12.50
N LEU A 95 16.04 5.79 -11.37
CA LEU A 95 15.73 6.37 -10.06
C LEU A 95 16.75 7.43 -9.63
N ARG A 96 18.03 7.27 -9.97
CA ARG A 96 19.05 8.30 -9.73
C ARG A 96 18.73 9.63 -10.44
N GLY A 97 18.19 9.55 -11.64
CA GLY A 97 17.78 10.72 -12.43
C GLY A 97 16.37 11.22 -12.13
N PHE A 98 15.57 10.45 -11.40
CA PHE A 98 14.18 10.81 -11.09
C PHE A 98 14.12 12.05 -10.19
N ARG A 99 13.11 12.88 -10.43
CA ARG A 99 12.75 14.03 -9.59
C ARG A 99 11.23 14.06 -9.47
N PHE A 100 10.74 14.30 -8.27
CA PHE A 100 9.34 14.65 -8.09
C PHE A 100 9.01 15.92 -8.87
N ASN A 101 7.87 15.93 -9.54
CA ASN A 101 7.42 17.07 -10.31
C ASN A 101 6.20 17.72 -9.67
N PRO A 102 6.33 18.78 -8.87
CA PRO A 102 5.20 19.45 -8.21
C PRO A 102 4.14 20.00 -9.18
N ALA A 103 4.49 20.22 -10.46
CA ALA A 103 3.51 20.63 -11.47
C ALA A 103 2.44 19.55 -11.77
N GLU A 104 2.65 18.30 -11.34
CA GLU A 104 1.66 17.25 -11.40
C GLU A 104 0.55 17.41 -10.35
N LEU A 105 0.77 18.22 -9.30
CA LEU A 105 -0.13 18.37 -8.16
C LEU A 105 -1.09 19.54 -8.34
N THR A 106 -2.36 19.30 -8.02
CA THR A 106 -3.33 20.36 -7.74
C THR A 106 -3.83 20.13 -6.32
N ILE A 107 -3.70 21.13 -5.45
CA ILE A 107 -4.11 21.06 -4.05
C ILE A 107 -4.95 22.29 -3.75
N THR A 108 -6.16 22.11 -3.26
CA THR A 108 -7.05 23.19 -2.85
C THR A 108 -7.78 22.80 -1.57
N GLN A 109 -8.21 23.80 -0.82
CA GLN A 109 -9.04 23.66 0.38
C GLN A 109 -10.25 24.55 0.22
N ASP A 110 -11.44 24.02 0.51
CA ASP A 110 -12.67 24.82 0.52
C ASP A 110 -12.82 25.63 1.82
N GLU A 111 -13.88 26.47 1.88
CA GLU A 111 -14.18 27.30 3.05
C GLU A 111 -14.57 26.46 4.30
N GLU A 112 -14.99 25.22 4.11
CA GLU A 112 -15.35 24.29 5.19
C GLU A 112 -14.15 23.48 5.71
N GLY A 113 -13.00 23.57 5.03
CA GLY A 113 -11.77 22.89 5.40
C GLY A 113 -11.58 21.52 4.72
N HIS A 114 -12.37 21.19 3.69
CA HIS A 114 -12.16 19.94 2.95
C HIS A 114 -11.09 20.12 1.89
N LEU A 115 -10.27 19.08 1.70
CA LEU A 115 -9.19 19.05 0.72
C LEU A 115 -9.65 18.43 -0.60
N ASP A 116 -9.36 19.08 -1.71
CA ASP A 116 -9.39 18.49 -3.05
C ASP A 116 -7.96 18.41 -3.59
N ILE A 117 -7.47 17.20 -3.79
CA ILE A 117 -6.10 16.95 -4.26
C ILE A 117 -6.16 16.04 -5.48
N SER A 118 -5.49 16.44 -6.54
CA SER A 118 -5.28 15.60 -7.72
C SER A 118 -3.82 15.55 -8.12
N VAL A 119 -3.41 14.41 -8.69
CA VAL A 119 -2.07 14.18 -9.26
C VAL A 119 -2.26 13.73 -10.69
N LYS A 120 -1.69 14.47 -11.67
CA LYS A 120 -1.88 14.20 -13.09
C LYS A 120 -0.59 14.30 -13.87
N GLY A 121 -0.27 13.24 -14.64
CA GLY A 121 0.95 13.19 -15.45
C GLY A 121 1.23 11.82 -16.02
N LYS A 122 2.49 11.54 -16.34
CA LYS A 122 2.93 10.20 -16.75
C LYS A 122 2.70 9.21 -15.61
N TRP A 123 2.17 8.04 -15.92
CA TRP A 123 1.80 7.07 -14.89
C TRP A 123 2.97 6.66 -14.01
N TRP A 124 4.16 6.42 -14.58
CA TRP A 124 5.37 6.10 -13.81
C TRP A 124 5.85 7.24 -12.91
N SER A 125 5.47 8.50 -13.18
CA SER A 125 5.76 9.66 -12.34
C SER A 125 4.70 9.88 -11.26
N THR A 126 3.43 9.74 -11.61
CA THR A 126 2.32 10.02 -10.69
C THR A 126 2.14 8.99 -9.59
N ILE A 127 2.56 7.74 -9.83
CA ILE A 127 2.40 6.64 -8.85
C ILE A 127 3.17 6.86 -7.55
N ILE A 128 4.30 7.55 -7.60
CA ILE A 128 5.17 7.73 -6.42
C ILE A 128 4.57 8.68 -5.38
N TRP A 129 3.60 9.51 -5.77
CA TRP A 129 3.00 10.53 -4.91
C TRP A 129 2.07 9.98 -3.82
N GLU A 130 1.56 8.74 -3.94
CA GLU A 130 0.56 8.21 -3.01
C GLU A 130 1.06 8.23 -1.56
N MET A 131 2.24 7.68 -1.29
CA MET A 131 2.78 7.61 0.06
C MET A 131 3.13 9.00 0.62
N PRO A 132 3.91 9.84 -0.09
CA PRO A 132 4.26 11.17 0.40
C PRO A 132 3.04 12.03 0.72
N ILE A 133 2.04 12.07 -0.15
CA ILE A 133 0.82 12.86 0.07
C ILE A 133 0.08 12.37 1.33
N LEU A 134 -0.19 11.08 1.43
CA LEU A 134 -1.01 10.55 2.51
C LEU A 134 -0.30 10.59 3.86
N ALA A 135 1.00 10.25 3.90
CA ALA A 135 1.79 10.33 5.13
C ALA A 135 1.95 11.78 5.60
N THR A 136 2.17 12.73 4.67
CA THR A 136 2.27 14.16 5.01
C THR A 136 0.95 14.70 5.56
N ILE A 137 -0.19 14.38 4.93
CA ILE A 137 -1.52 14.80 5.42
C ILE A 137 -1.75 14.24 6.82
N SER A 138 -1.50 12.94 7.04
CA SER A 138 -1.69 12.31 8.34
C SER A 138 -0.87 12.99 9.42
N GLU A 139 0.44 13.13 9.24
CA GLU A 139 1.35 13.72 10.22
C GLU A 139 1.08 15.22 10.45
N LEU A 140 0.82 15.97 9.37
CA LEU A 140 0.52 17.40 9.44
C LEU A 140 -0.76 17.69 10.23
N MET A 141 -1.80 16.87 10.06
CA MET A 141 -3.04 16.98 10.84
C MET A 141 -2.79 16.80 12.34
N HIS A 142 -1.94 15.84 12.75
CA HIS A 142 -1.59 15.65 14.16
C HIS A 142 -0.83 16.81 14.77
N ILE A 143 0.09 17.38 13.99
CA ILE A 143 0.86 18.55 14.42
C ILE A 143 -0.09 19.74 14.65
N LEU A 144 -0.97 20.02 13.69
CA LEU A 144 -1.86 21.19 13.73
C LEU A 144 -3.00 21.06 14.73
N ASN A 145 -3.49 19.84 14.98
CA ASN A 145 -4.49 19.58 16.02
C ASN A 145 -3.90 19.59 17.44
N GLY A 146 -2.58 19.65 17.56
CA GLY A 146 -1.88 19.60 18.84
C GLY A 146 -1.78 18.18 19.45
N ASP A 147 -2.09 17.14 18.67
CA ASP A 147 -2.00 15.74 19.12
C ASP A 147 -0.54 15.33 19.35
N ALA A 148 0.36 15.82 18.50
CA ALA A 148 1.79 15.60 18.64
C ALA A 148 2.36 16.13 19.95
N ALA A 149 1.76 17.17 20.54
CA ALA A 149 2.16 17.71 21.84
C ALA A 149 1.72 16.85 23.03
N LYS A 150 0.70 16.00 22.84
CA LYS A 150 0.19 15.06 23.86
C LYS A 150 0.78 13.66 23.73
N TYR A 151 1.58 13.43 22.69
CA TYR A 151 2.16 12.13 22.37
C TYR A 151 3.20 11.72 23.41
N ASP A 152 2.92 10.63 24.12
CA ASP A 152 3.86 9.99 25.06
C ASP A 152 4.62 8.86 24.35
N ALA A 153 5.84 9.15 23.96
CA ALA A 153 6.66 8.25 23.17
C ALA A 153 6.99 6.92 23.90
N GLU A 154 7.15 6.96 25.20
CA GLU A 154 7.50 5.77 26.00
C GLU A 154 6.25 4.90 26.24
N ALA A 155 5.10 5.51 26.52
CA ALA A 155 3.85 4.79 26.66
C ALA A 155 3.44 4.11 25.34
N GLU A 156 3.55 4.81 24.20
CA GLU A 156 3.22 4.23 22.89
C GLU A 156 4.22 3.16 22.44
N TYR A 157 5.50 3.27 22.83
CA TYR A 157 6.49 2.22 22.61
C TYR A 157 6.15 0.96 23.41
N ALA A 158 5.82 1.11 24.69
CA ALA A 158 5.40 -0.01 25.55
C ALA A 158 4.14 -0.70 25.01
N LYS A 159 3.14 0.08 24.59
CA LYS A 159 1.93 -0.42 23.91
C LYS A 159 2.27 -1.23 22.66
N SER A 160 3.21 -0.75 21.85
CA SER A 160 3.65 -1.42 20.63
C SER A 160 4.43 -2.72 20.93
N LEU A 161 5.23 -2.75 21.99
CA LEU A 161 5.89 -3.97 22.48
C LEU A 161 4.88 -5.04 22.90
N ASP A 162 3.87 -4.66 23.70
CA ASP A 162 2.85 -5.60 24.15
C ASP A 162 2.01 -6.14 22.99
N LYS A 163 1.67 -5.28 22.03
CA LYS A 163 1.02 -5.67 20.79
C LYS A 163 1.86 -6.66 19.99
N GLY A 164 3.17 -6.40 19.86
CA GLY A 164 4.10 -7.33 19.22
C GLY A 164 4.16 -8.68 19.92
N ARG A 165 4.23 -8.72 21.25
CA ARG A 165 4.20 -9.97 22.03
C ARG A 165 2.93 -10.79 21.78
N GLN A 166 1.77 -10.12 21.66
CA GLN A 166 0.49 -10.80 21.34
C GLN A 166 0.54 -11.39 19.93
N ILE A 167 1.03 -10.65 18.93
CA ILE A 167 1.19 -11.10 17.55
C ILE A 167 2.03 -12.38 17.50
N TRP A 168 3.21 -12.38 18.11
CA TRP A 168 4.17 -13.48 18.00
C TRP A 168 3.72 -14.70 18.81
N ARG A 169 3.12 -14.54 20.00
CA ARG A 169 2.53 -15.63 20.77
C ARG A 169 1.29 -16.21 20.07
N GLY A 170 0.57 -15.37 19.32
CA GLY A 170 -0.57 -15.80 18.51
C GLY A 170 -0.20 -16.57 17.25
N GLY A 171 1.09 -16.78 16.95
CA GLY A 171 1.56 -17.56 15.80
C GLY A 171 1.58 -16.80 14.47
N LEU A 172 1.27 -15.48 14.46
CA LEU A 172 1.08 -14.75 13.21
C LEU A 172 2.39 -14.51 12.45
N THR A 173 2.36 -14.75 11.14
CA THR A 173 3.37 -14.27 10.19
C THR A 173 2.94 -12.89 9.72
N LEU A 174 3.56 -11.81 10.24
CA LEU A 174 3.07 -10.45 10.07
C LEU A 174 4.17 -9.44 9.73
N GLY A 175 3.80 -8.44 8.90
CA GLY A 175 4.63 -7.28 8.60
C GLY A 175 3.87 -5.96 8.65
N ASP A 176 4.61 -4.88 8.85
CA ASP A 176 4.09 -3.52 8.83
C ASP A 176 3.79 -3.06 7.38
N MET A 177 2.59 -2.50 7.18
CA MET A 177 2.14 -1.83 5.95
C MET A 177 1.51 -0.46 6.27
N GLY A 178 2.05 0.26 7.25
CA GLY A 178 1.40 1.43 7.86
C GLY A 178 1.83 2.79 7.35
N THR A 179 2.72 2.91 6.37
CA THR A 179 3.29 4.19 5.91
C THR A 179 2.25 5.24 5.56
N ARG A 180 1.19 4.87 4.82
CA ARG A 180 0.18 5.81 4.29
C ARG A 180 -0.55 6.65 5.31
N ARG A 181 -0.81 6.11 6.49
CA ARG A 181 -1.64 6.74 7.54
C ARG A 181 -0.95 6.68 8.87
N ARG A 182 0.38 6.68 8.86
CA ARG A 182 1.16 6.70 10.09
C ARG A 182 0.86 7.95 10.91
N PHE A 183 0.90 7.83 12.22
CA PHE A 183 0.79 8.98 13.11
C PHE A 183 1.93 9.98 12.83
N SER A 184 3.15 9.49 12.77
CA SER A 184 4.34 10.25 12.35
C SER A 184 5.43 9.30 11.85
N PHE A 185 6.42 9.85 11.16
CA PHE A 185 7.63 9.10 10.79
C PHE A 185 8.30 8.48 12.03
N ALA A 186 8.49 9.29 13.07
CA ALA A 186 9.13 8.83 14.31
C ALA A 186 8.31 7.77 15.04
N HIS A 187 6.97 7.83 15.00
CA HIS A 187 6.12 6.81 15.59
C HIS A 187 6.21 5.48 14.83
N GLN A 188 6.13 5.50 13.50
CA GLN A 188 6.29 4.28 12.69
C GLN A 188 7.66 3.63 12.93
N GLU A 189 8.71 4.43 13.03
CA GLU A 189 10.05 3.95 13.36
C GLU A 189 10.07 3.19 14.69
N ARG A 190 9.47 3.77 15.75
CA ARG A 190 9.36 3.15 17.08
C ARG A 190 8.52 1.88 17.07
N VAL A 191 7.42 1.86 16.33
CA VAL A 191 6.59 0.66 16.16
C VAL A 191 7.41 -0.47 15.54
N ILE A 192 8.18 -0.21 14.49
CA ILE A 192 9.03 -1.21 13.87
C ILE A 192 10.10 -1.73 14.84
N ASP A 193 10.73 -0.85 15.61
CA ASP A 193 11.71 -1.24 16.63
C ASP A 193 11.05 -2.11 17.71
N ALA A 194 9.85 -1.75 18.19
CA ALA A 194 9.09 -2.52 19.16
C ALA A 194 8.68 -3.91 18.63
N LEU A 195 8.22 -3.99 17.37
CA LEU A 195 7.89 -5.27 16.72
C LEU A 195 9.13 -6.17 16.61
N LYS A 196 10.26 -5.61 16.21
CA LYS A 196 11.54 -6.32 16.10
C LYS A 196 12.01 -6.82 17.46
N GLN A 197 12.01 -5.98 18.49
CA GLN A 197 12.41 -6.33 19.85
C GLN A 197 11.51 -7.42 20.42
N SER A 198 10.19 -7.23 20.40
CA SER A 198 9.22 -8.20 20.92
C SER A 198 9.30 -9.55 20.19
N TYR A 199 9.61 -9.54 18.88
CA TYR A 199 9.84 -10.78 18.13
C TYR A 199 11.03 -11.57 18.67
N HIS A 200 12.16 -10.90 18.95
CA HIS A 200 13.33 -11.55 19.52
C HIS A 200 13.06 -12.09 20.93
N GLU A 201 12.39 -11.30 21.78
CA GLU A 201 12.01 -11.72 23.13
C GLU A 201 11.11 -12.97 23.14
N VAL A 202 10.06 -12.97 22.31
CA VAL A 202 9.12 -14.10 22.26
C VAL A 202 9.77 -15.33 21.62
N LYS A 203 10.56 -15.15 20.56
CA LYS A 203 11.26 -16.24 19.89
C LYS A 203 12.24 -16.94 20.84
N GLU A 204 12.98 -16.20 21.64
CA GLU A 204 13.89 -16.76 22.66
C GLU A 204 13.11 -17.49 23.76
N ALA A 205 12.03 -16.88 24.27
CA ALA A 205 11.22 -17.45 25.34
C ALA A 205 10.43 -18.71 24.93
N THR A 206 10.27 -18.96 23.62
CA THR A 206 9.49 -20.09 23.09
C THR A 206 10.32 -21.09 22.28
N ASP A 207 11.65 -21.03 22.36
CA ASP A 207 12.56 -21.85 21.53
C ASP A 207 12.22 -21.81 20.03
N GLY A 208 11.77 -20.62 19.56
CA GLY A 208 11.40 -20.40 18.16
C GLY A 208 9.97 -20.87 17.78
N GLN A 209 9.20 -21.39 18.71
CA GLN A 209 7.79 -21.77 18.47
C GLN A 209 6.86 -20.57 18.64
N CYS A 210 6.94 -19.64 17.67
CA CYS A 210 6.15 -18.41 17.67
C CYS A 210 5.88 -17.97 16.23
N GLY A 211 5.08 -16.91 16.08
CA GLY A 211 4.88 -16.22 14.81
C GLY A 211 6.19 -15.68 14.20
N ARG A 212 6.09 -15.03 13.06
CA ARG A 212 7.25 -14.53 12.33
C ARG A 212 7.10 -13.04 11.98
N PHE A 213 8.08 -12.24 12.32
CA PHE A 213 8.17 -10.85 11.81
C PHE A 213 8.73 -10.86 10.38
N THR A 214 7.94 -10.39 9.42
CA THR A 214 8.31 -10.37 8.01
C THR A 214 8.83 -9.01 7.53
N GLY A 215 8.94 -8.02 8.42
CA GLY A 215 9.51 -6.72 8.13
C GLY A 215 8.47 -5.62 7.88
N THR A 216 8.78 -4.69 7.00
CA THR A 216 7.95 -3.52 6.67
C THR A 216 7.79 -3.34 5.16
N SER A 217 6.71 -2.69 4.72
CA SER A 217 6.57 -2.27 3.32
C SER A 217 7.40 -1.04 2.97
N ASN A 218 7.81 -0.27 3.96
CA ASN A 218 8.59 0.95 3.78
C ASN A 218 10.06 0.64 3.51
N VAL A 219 10.55 1.03 2.33
CA VAL A 219 11.91 0.69 1.88
C VAL A 219 12.98 1.35 2.75
N TYR A 220 12.77 2.59 3.18
CA TYR A 220 13.71 3.30 4.05
C TYR A 220 13.88 2.61 5.41
N PHE A 221 12.78 2.26 6.06
CA PHE A 221 12.84 1.55 7.33
C PHE A 221 13.39 0.13 7.18
N ALA A 222 13.09 -0.56 6.09
CA ALA A 222 13.68 -1.87 5.84
C ALA A 222 15.22 -1.77 5.76
N MET A 223 15.74 -0.74 5.08
CA MET A 223 17.16 -0.45 4.98
C MET A 223 17.77 -0.12 6.36
N THR A 224 17.23 0.88 7.04
CA THR A 224 17.83 1.43 8.26
C THR A 224 17.71 0.50 9.47
N LYS A 225 16.66 -0.32 9.52
CA LYS A 225 16.44 -1.30 10.61
C LYS A 225 17.03 -2.68 10.32
N GLY A 226 17.55 -2.90 9.09
CA GLY A 226 18.13 -4.18 8.67
C GLY A 226 17.12 -5.33 8.73
N ILE A 227 15.88 -5.09 8.28
CA ILE A 227 14.78 -6.06 8.24
C ILE A 227 14.30 -6.29 6.80
N PRO A 228 13.57 -7.39 6.52
CA PRO A 228 13.01 -7.61 5.20
C PRO A 228 12.06 -6.50 4.75
N CYS A 229 11.97 -6.27 3.44
CA CYS A 229 11.01 -5.35 2.85
C CYS A 229 9.91 -6.12 2.13
N LEU A 230 8.65 -5.71 2.34
CA LEU A 230 7.46 -6.35 1.82
C LEU A 230 6.83 -5.53 0.71
N GLY A 231 6.16 -6.19 -0.22
CA GLY A 231 5.34 -5.52 -1.21
C GLY A 231 5.39 -6.21 -2.56
N THR A 232 4.29 -6.12 -3.29
CA THR A 232 4.18 -6.65 -4.64
C THR A 232 3.56 -5.63 -5.58
N MET A 233 2.24 -5.53 -5.63
CA MET A 233 1.48 -4.70 -6.57
C MET A 233 0.33 -3.95 -5.88
N SER A 234 -0.32 -3.07 -6.63
CA SER A 234 -1.52 -2.37 -6.21
C SER A 234 -2.67 -2.52 -7.21
N HIS A 235 -3.91 -2.26 -6.75
CA HIS A 235 -5.12 -2.35 -7.57
C HIS A 235 -5.07 -1.51 -8.85
N GLN A 236 -4.31 -0.42 -8.86
CA GLN A 236 -4.21 0.47 -10.01
C GLN A 236 -3.67 -0.23 -11.28
N CYS A 237 -2.83 -1.27 -11.13
CA CYS A 237 -2.36 -2.05 -12.26
C CYS A 237 -3.52 -2.77 -12.96
N ILE A 238 -4.48 -3.28 -12.18
CA ILE A 238 -5.64 -4.01 -12.68
C ILE A 238 -6.70 -3.04 -13.19
N SER A 239 -6.98 -1.95 -12.47
CA SER A 239 -7.96 -0.95 -12.90
C SER A 239 -7.52 -0.18 -14.15
N PHE A 240 -6.21 0.01 -14.37
CA PHE A 240 -5.68 0.54 -15.62
C PHE A 240 -5.76 -0.49 -16.75
N GLU A 241 -5.44 -1.76 -16.47
CA GLU A 241 -5.57 -2.82 -17.48
C GLU A 241 -7.01 -3.00 -17.96
N GLU A 242 -8.00 -2.72 -17.11
CA GLU A 242 -9.41 -2.79 -17.51
C GLU A 242 -9.72 -1.85 -18.67
N ILE A 243 -9.16 -0.63 -18.70
CA ILE A 243 -9.35 0.28 -19.85
C ILE A 243 -8.60 -0.15 -21.12
N VAL A 244 -7.66 -1.07 -20.98
CA VAL A 244 -6.87 -1.61 -22.11
C VAL A 244 -7.52 -2.85 -22.71
N SER A 245 -7.95 -3.80 -21.88
CA SER A 245 -8.37 -5.13 -22.29
C SER A 245 -9.77 -5.54 -21.80
N GLY A 246 -10.46 -4.67 -21.08
CA GLY A 246 -11.78 -4.93 -20.53
C GLY A 246 -11.76 -5.77 -19.24
N VAL A 247 -12.88 -5.72 -18.50
CA VAL A 247 -13.01 -6.27 -17.15
C VAL A 247 -12.83 -7.79 -17.05
N ILE A 248 -13.14 -8.52 -18.11
CA ILE A 248 -13.03 -9.99 -18.13
C ILE A 248 -11.56 -10.43 -18.20
N GLU A 249 -10.74 -9.75 -19.02
CA GLU A 249 -9.37 -10.16 -19.32
C GLU A 249 -8.31 -9.47 -18.46
N CYS A 250 -8.67 -8.38 -17.76
CA CYS A 250 -7.68 -7.50 -17.09
C CYS A 250 -6.83 -8.22 -16.05
N ASN A 251 -7.41 -9.05 -15.19
CA ASN A 251 -6.63 -9.82 -14.21
C ASN A 251 -5.63 -10.77 -14.87
N TYR A 252 -6.09 -11.52 -15.88
CA TYR A 252 -5.24 -12.46 -16.62
C TYR A 252 -4.10 -11.74 -17.32
N ASN A 253 -4.38 -10.61 -17.97
CA ASN A 253 -3.39 -9.83 -18.69
C ASN A 253 -2.37 -9.18 -17.74
N VAL A 254 -2.80 -8.68 -16.57
CA VAL A 254 -1.86 -8.21 -15.56
C VAL A 254 -0.97 -9.34 -15.04
N MET A 255 -1.53 -10.52 -14.74
CA MET A 255 -0.73 -11.68 -14.30
C MET A 255 0.35 -12.06 -15.34
N ASN A 256 -0.02 -12.13 -16.63
CA ASN A 256 0.92 -12.42 -17.72
C ASN A 256 2.02 -11.36 -17.79
N LYS A 257 1.65 -10.08 -17.91
CA LYS A 257 2.60 -8.97 -18.03
C LYS A 257 3.50 -8.85 -16.79
N TRP A 258 2.95 -9.11 -15.59
CA TRP A 258 3.70 -9.11 -14.35
C TRP A 258 4.74 -10.26 -14.31
N SER A 259 4.33 -11.46 -14.73
CA SER A 259 5.24 -12.58 -14.79
C SER A 259 6.35 -12.41 -15.85
N GLU A 260 6.06 -11.73 -16.96
CA GLU A 260 7.07 -11.35 -17.96
C GLU A 260 8.08 -10.32 -17.45
N VAL A 261 7.65 -9.42 -16.55
CA VAL A 261 8.53 -8.37 -15.98
C VAL A 261 9.38 -8.90 -14.83
N TYR A 262 8.85 -9.83 -14.05
CA TYR A 262 9.45 -10.26 -12.78
C TYR A 262 9.92 -11.72 -12.74
N ASP A 263 9.73 -12.50 -13.81
CA ASP A 263 10.14 -13.91 -13.89
C ASP A 263 9.72 -14.75 -12.67
N GLY A 264 8.49 -14.51 -12.17
CA GLY A 264 7.95 -15.21 -11.00
C GLY A 264 8.32 -14.61 -9.65
N ASN A 265 9.22 -13.62 -9.58
CA ASN A 265 9.46 -12.83 -8.37
C ASN A 265 8.25 -11.95 -8.04
N VAL A 266 8.18 -11.41 -6.82
CA VAL A 266 7.05 -10.59 -6.32
C VAL A 266 5.69 -11.22 -6.62
N GLY A 267 5.60 -12.54 -6.41
CA GLY A 267 4.55 -13.43 -6.89
C GLY A 267 3.29 -13.50 -6.01
N ILE A 268 2.94 -12.47 -5.26
CA ILE A 268 1.65 -12.37 -4.56
C ILE A 268 0.71 -11.49 -5.38
N PHE A 269 -0.37 -12.05 -5.91
CA PHE A 269 -1.30 -11.34 -6.77
C PHE A 269 -2.51 -10.81 -6.01
N LEU A 270 -2.85 -9.55 -6.24
CA LEU A 270 -4.01 -8.85 -5.67
C LEU A 270 -5.18 -8.99 -6.65
N TYR A 271 -6.23 -9.75 -6.30
CA TYR A 271 -7.22 -10.18 -7.29
C TYR A 271 -8.59 -9.48 -7.20
N ASP A 272 -8.88 -8.79 -6.11
CA ASP A 272 -10.22 -8.33 -5.75
C ASP A 272 -10.66 -6.99 -6.38
N CYS A 273 -9.95 -6.51 -7.42
CA CYS A 273 -10.25 -5.21 -8.05
C CYS A 273 -11.66 -5.16 -8.68
N PHE A 274 -12.11 -6.26 -9.27
CA PHE A 274 -13.42 -6.40 -9.92
C PHE A 274 -14.23 -7.59 -9.40
N GLY A 275 -13.95 -7.98 -8.14
CA GLY A 275 -14.59 -9.10 -7.47
C GLY A 275 -13.89 -10.43 -7.75
N ASP A 276 -14.19 -11.40 -6.89
CA ASP A 276 -13.57 -12.72 -6.87
C ASP A 276 -14.02 -13.62 -8.04
N ARG A 277 -15.30 -13.56 -8.41
CA ARG A 277 -15.88 -14.44 -9.43
C ARG A 277 -15.16 -14.34 -10.77
N VAL A 278 -14.91 -13.14 -11.29
CA VAL A 278 -14.25 -12.95 -12.59
C VAL A 278 -12.81 -13.43 -12.54
N PHE A 279 -12.13 -13.20 -11.42
CA PHE A 279 -10.76 -13.68 -11.22
C PHE A 279 -10.70 -15.21 -11.20
N PHE A 280 -11.47 -15.87 -10.34
CA PHE A 280 -11.40 -17.33 -10.20
C PHE A 280 -11.89 -18.09 -11.43
N ASN A 281 -12.84 -17.54 -12.21
CA ASN A 281 -13.24 -18.13 -13.47
C ASN A 281 -12.10 -18.17 -14.51
N ASN A 282 -11.23 -17.14 -14.50
CA ASN A 282 -10.14 -16.99 -15.46
C ASN A 282 -8.78 -17.49 -14.95
N LEU A 283 -8.64 -17.84 -13.66
CA LEU A 283 -7.39 -18.33 -13.10
C LEU A 283 -7.04 -19.70 -13.67
N SER A 284 -6.05 -19.73 -14.55
CA SER A 284 -5.52 -20.97 -15.13
C SER A 284 -4.52 -21.65 -14.22
N LYS A 285 -4.30 -22.97 -14.42
CA LYS A 285 -3.29 -23.75 -13.69
C LYS A 285 -1.89 -23.13 -13.85
N ARG A 286 -1.53 -22.69 -15.07
CA ARG A 286 -0.24 -22.06 -15.34
C ARG A 286 -0.03 -20.81 -14.47
N MET A 287 -1.02 -19.91 -14.43
CA MET A 287 -0.93 -18.70 -13.59
C MET A 287 -0.88 -19.04 -12.11
N ALA A 288 -1.75 -19.94 -11.65
CA ALA A 288 -1.76 -20.39 -10.27
C ALA A 288 -0.42 -21.04 -9.83
N MET A 289 0.31 -21.68 -10.74
CA MET A 289 1.64 -22.24 -10.49
C MET A 289 2.73 -21.16 -10.47
N THR A 290 2.65 -20.15 -11.35
CA THR A 290 3.63 -19.08 -11.47
C THR A 290 3.65 -18.18 -10.23
N PHE A 291 2.46 -17.90 -9.64
CA PHE A 291 2.35 -17.05 -8.47
C PHE A 291 2.45 -17.83 -7.17
N SER A 292 3.16 -17.27 -6.19
CA SER A 292 3.35 -17.87 -4.86
C SER A 292 2.08 -17.86 -4.02
N GLY A 293 1.18 -16.90 -4.30
CA GLY A 293 -0.06 -16.77 -3.54
C GLY A 293 -0.94 -15.62 -4.00
N LEU A 294 -2.01 -15.40 -3.23
CA LEU A 294 -3.01 -14.38 -3.48
C LEU A 294 -3.14 -13.45 -2.28
N ARG A 295 -3.40 -12.16 -2.54
CA ARG A 295 -3.66 -11.16 -1.52
C ARG A 295 -5.15 -10.85 -1.44
N ILE A 296 -5.69 -10.93 -0.23
CA ILE A 296 -7.07 -10.67 0.15
C ILE A 296 -7.13 -9.25 0.74
N ASP A 297 -7.85 -8.34 0.08
CA ASP A 297 -7.98 -6.93 0.50
C ASP A 297 -9.46 -6.50 0.64
N SER A 298 -10.40 -7.42 0.41
CA SER A 298 -11.84 -7.22 0.60
C SER A 298 -12.61 -8.53 0.73
N GLY A 299 -13.85 -8.44 1.22
CA GLY A 299 -14.71 -9.58 1.48
C GLY A 299 -14.41 -10.23 2.84
N ARG A 300 -15.25 -11.20 3.21
CA ARG A 300 -15.07 -11.96 4.45
C ARG A 300 -13.93 -12.96 4.30
N GLU A 301 -12.95 -12.88 5.17
CA GLU A 301 -11.65 -13.58 5.02
C GLU A 301 -11.81 -15.10 4.93
N GLU A 302 -12.67 -15.70 5.76
CA GLU A 302 -12.91 -17.16 5.74
C GLU A 302 -13.51 -17.61 4.41
N GLU A 303 -14.47 -16.86 3.86
CA GLU A 303 -15.07 -17.16 2.55
C GLU A 303 -14.03 -17.07 1.44
N GLN A 304 -13.16 -16.07 1.50
CA GLN A 304 -12.06 -15.91 0.54
C GLN A 304 -11.05 -17.06 0.64
N VAL A 305 -10.70 -17.52 1.85
CA VAL A 305 -9.86 -18.70 2.07
C VAL A 305 -10.48 -19.92 1.43
N ASP A 306 -11.76 -20.18 1.67
CA ASP A 306 -12.45 -21.34 1.12
C ASP A 306 -12.49 -21.33 -0.41
N LEU A 307 -12.75 -20.16 -1.02
CA LEU A 307 -12.71 -19.98 -2.49
C LEU A 307 -11.31 -20.25 -3.07
N ILE A 308 -10.28 -19.72 -2.44
CA ILE A 308 -8.87 -19.90 -2.85
C ILE A 308 -8.48 -21.37 -2.76
N VAL A 309 -8.74 -22.01 -1.62
CA VAL A 309 -8.42 -23.42 -1.35
C VAL A 309 -9.16 -24.34 -2.34
N GLN A 310 -10.46 -24.09 -2.55
CA GLN A 310 -11.25 -24.85 -3.51
C GLN A 310 -10.69 -24.71 -4.92
N LYS A 311 -10.33 -23.48 -5.34
CA LYS A 311 -9.79 -23.25 -6.67
C LYS A 311 -8.44 -23.93 -6.88
N TYR A 312 -7.51 -23.86 -5.91
CA TYR A 312 -6.23 -24.57 -6.02
C TYR A 312 -6.44 -26.07 -6.12
N LYS A 313 -7.31 -26.67 -5.29
CA LYS A 313 -7.66 -28.11 -5.38
C LYS A 313 -8.26 -28.48 -6.75
N GLN A 314 -9.17 -27.66 -7.30
CA GLN A 314 -9.74 -27.89 -8.65
C GLN A 314 -8.66 -27.86 -9.75
N LEU A 315 -7.61 -27.05 -9.57
CA LEU A 315 -6.48 -26.98 -10.48
C LEU A 315 -5.43 -28.08 -10.25
N GLY A 316 -5.64 -28.97 -9.26
CA GLY A 316 -4.68 -30.01 -8.87
C GLY A 316 -3.40 -29.43 -8.26
N ILE A 317 -3.52 -28.37 -7.47
CA ILE A 317 -2.43 -27.72 -6.73
C ILE A 317 -2.72 -27.90 -5.24
N ASP A 318 -1.71 -28.32 -4.48
CA ASP A 318 -1.80 -28.37 -3.01
C ASP A 318 -1.83 -26.94 -2.44
N PRO A 319 -2.93 -26.51 -1.77
CA PRO A 319 -3.02 -25.17 -1.21
C PRO A 319 -1.95 -24.89 -0.14
N MET A 320 -1.40 -25.90 0.54
CA MET A 320 -0.33 -25.74 1.53
C MET A 320 1.01 -25.30 0.89
N THR A 321 1.13 -25.36 -0.45
CA THR A 321 2.26 -24.80 -1.19
C THR A 321 2.05 -23.36 -1.61
N LYS A 322 0.92 -22.75 -1.25
CA LYS A 322 0.49 -21.42 -1.64
C LYS A 322 0.22 -20.53 -0.43
N GLN A 323 0.28 -19.22 -0.64
CA GLN A 323 0.12 -18.24 0.41
C GLN A 323 -1.15 -17.41 0.23
N ALA A 324 -1.90 -17.19 1.31
CA ALA A 324 -2.94 -16.18 1.43
C ALA A 324 -2.39 -15.01 2.26
N VAL A 325 -2.34 -13.82 1.67
CA VAL A 325 -1.86 -12.60 2.33
C VAL A 325 -3.05 -11.71 2.65
N PHE A 326 -3.30 -11.45 3.92
CA PHE A 326 -4.42 -10.63 4.39
C PHE A 326 -3.96 -9.19 4.63
N SER A 327 -4.68 -8.21 4.06
CA SER A 327 -4.35 -6.78 4.17
C SER A 327 -5.56 -5.86 4.34
N ASN A 328 -6.71 -6.41 4.71
CA ASN A 328 -7.99 -5.73 4.80
C ASN A 328 -8.27 -5.14 6.20
N GLY A 329 -7.54 -4.08 6.62
CA GLY A 329 -7.89 -3.31 7.82
C GLY A 329 -7.97 -4.12 9.12
N LEU A 330 -7.10 -5.11 9.28
CA LEU A 330 -7.11 -6.07 10.38
C LEU A 330 -6.58 -5.47 11.68
N ASP A 331 -7.24 -5.81 12.79
CA ASP A 331 -6.66 -5.79 14.13
C ASP A 331 -6.02 -7.16 14.47
N ILE A 332 -5.37 -7.22 15.62
CA ILE A 332 -4.61 -8.42 16.02
C ILE A 332 -5.51 -9.57 16.38
N ASP A 333 -6.62 -9.33 17.06
CA ASP A 333 -7.55 -10.39 17.49
C ASP A 333 -8.17 -11.04 16.26
N ARG A 334 -8.61 -10.23 15.29
CA ARG A 334 -9.14 -10.74 14.03
C ARG A 334 -8.10 -11.53 13.23
N ALA A 335 -6.85 -11.06 13.19
CA ALA A 335 -5.76 -11.76 12.52
C ALA A 335 -5.51 -13.16 13.17
N ILE A 336 -5.57 -13.25 14.50
CA ILE A 336 -5.44 -14.53 15.22
C ILE A 336 -6.61 -15.51 14.89
N GLU A 337 -7.84 -14.99 14.80
CA GLU A 337 -9.00 -15.80 14.40
C GLU A 337 -8.82 -16.36 12.98
N ILE A 338 -8.40 -15.52 12.03
CA ILE A 338 -8.15 -15.93 10.65
C ILE A 338 -7.01 -16.95 10.59
N HIS A 339 -5.94 -16.75 11.36
CA HIS A 339 -4.81 -17.69 11.43
C HIS A 339 -5.28 -19.11 11.83
N ARG A 340 -6.06 -19.20 12.90
CA ARG A 340 -6.64 -20.48 13.33
C ARG A 340 -7.55 -21.09 12.26
N TYR A 341 -8.26 -20.28 11.50
CA TYR A 341 -9.10 -20.75 10.40
C TYR A 341 -8.27 -21.29 9.23
N CYS A 342 -7.09 -20.72 8.97
CA CYS A 342 -6.18 -21.13 7.89
C CYS A 342 -5.39 -22.43 8.23
N GLU A 343 -5.28 -22.82 9.50
CA GLU A 343 -4.53 -23.99 9.92
C GLU A 343 -4.90 -25.26 9.12
N GLY A 344 -3.89 -25.87 8.50
CA GLY A 344 -4.04 -27.06 7.66
C GLY A 344 -4.78 -26.86 6.32
N LYS A 345 -5.12 -25.60 5.98
CA LYS A 345 -5.81 -25.26 4.73
C LYS A 345 -4.91 -24.55 3.72
N ILE A 346 -4.17 -23.53 4.16
CA ILE A 346 -3.29 -22.70 3.33
C ILE A 346 -2.27 -22.00 4.21
N VAL A 347 -1.11 -21.63 3.67
CA VAL A 347 -0.14 -20.80 4.42
C VAL A 347 -0.64 -19.36 4.45
N ASP A 348 -0.73 -18.75 5.63
CA ASP A 348 -1.24 -17.40 5.83
C ASP A 348 -0.15 -16.41 6.24
N SER A 349 -0.37 -15.13 5.90
CA SER A 349 0.43 -14.01 6.38
C SER A 349 -0.37 -12.71 6.37
N TYR A 350 0.08 -11.72 7.16
CA TYR A 350 -0.68 -10.53 7.48
C TYR A 350 0.13 -9.27 7.21
N GLY A 351 -0.45 -8.33 6.47
CA GLY A 351 0.03 -6.98 6.32
C GLY A 351 -0.86 -6.02 7.10
N VAL A 352 -0.38 -5.52 8.23
CA VAL A 352 -1.15 -4.61 9.09
C VAL A 352 -0.62 -3.19 8.98
N GLY A 353 -1.52 -2.24 8.74
CA GLY A 353 -1.17 -0.84 8.53
C GLY A 353 -1.51 0.04 9.73
N THR A 354 -2.60 0.78 9.61
CA THR A 354 -3.05 1.83 10.54
C THR A 354 -3.12 1.34 12.00
N PHE A 355 -3.53 0.10 12.22
CA PHE A 355 -3.62 -0.50 13.55
C PHE A 355 -2.26 -0.68 14.24
N LEU A 356 -1.16 -0.65 13.50
CA LEU A 356 0.20 -0.60 14.05
C LEU A 356 0.70 0.83 14.17
N THR A 357 0.66 1.60 13.09
CA THR A 357 1.40 2.85 12.97
C THR A 357 0.59 4.11 13.26
N CYS A 358 -0.71 3.96 13.56
CA CYS A 358 -1.62 5.06 13.90
C CYS A 358 -2.64 4.68 14.99
N ASP A 359 -2.36 3.64 15.78
CA ASP A 359 -3.11 3.27 16.96
C ASP A 359 -2.50 3.96 18.19
N VAL A 360 -2.56 5.29 18.22
CA VAL A 360 -2.08 6.14 19.29
C VAL A 360 -3.21 6.45 20.26
N THR A 361 -2.92 6.48 21.55
CA THR A 361 -3.89 6.72 22.62
C THR A 361 -4.59 8.07 22.42
N ASP A 362 -5.91 8.07 22.58
CA ASP A 362 -6.79 9.24 22.41
C ASP A 362 -6.83 9.84 21.00
N TYR A 363 -6.35 9.07 20.01
CA TYR A 363 -6.36 9.50 18.60
C TYR A 363 -7.11 8.54 17.69
N SER A 364 -7.85 9.11 16.72
CA SER A 364 -8.55 8.36 15.67
C SER A 364 -7.89 8.60 14.30
N PRO A 365 -7.38 7.56 13.64
CA PRO A 365 -6.71 7.71 12.36
C PRO A 365 -7.66 8.21 11.26
N MET A 366 -7.13 9.03 10.36
CA MET A 366 -7.86 9.48 9.17
C MET A 366 -8.12 8.30 8.23
N ASN A 367 -9.29 8.31 7.56
CA ASN A 367 -9.61 7.30 6.55
C ASN A 367 -9.41 7.85 5.14
N ILE A 368 -8.17 8.19 4.84
CA ILE A 368 -7.74 8.84 3.60
C ILE A 368 -7.13 7.85 2.61
N VAL A 369 -7.35 8.11 1.31
CA VAL A 369 -6.78 7.32 0.21
C VAL A 369 -6.52 8.22 -1.00
N LEU A 370 -5.51 7.89 -1.82
CA LEU A 370 -5.29 8.46 -3.15
C LEU A 370 -5.58 7.35 -4.17
N LYS A 371 -6.49 7.61 -5.13
CA LYS A 371 -6.95 6.59 -6.07
C LYS A 371 -6.83 7.03 -7.52
N LEU A 372 -6.39 6.10 -8.36
CA LEU A 372 -6.45 6.24 -9.80
C LEU A 372 -7.92 6.37 -10.25
N VAL A 373 -8.28 7.51 -10.85
CA VAL A 373 -9.66 7.79 -11.29
C VAL A 373 -9.82 7.76 -12.80
N ARG A 374 -8.78 8.06 -13.56
CA ARG A 374 -8.79 7.92 -15.02
C ARG A 374 -7.38 7.78 -15.58
N GLY A 375 -7.30 7.17 -16.76
CA GLY A 375 -6.04 6.98 -17.46
C GLY A 375 -6.21 7.00 -18.96
N ARG A 376 -5.09 7.13 -19.67
CA ARG A 376 -5.00 6.93 -21.13
C ARG A 376 -3.67 6.26 -21.47
N ILE A 377 -3.68 5.42 -22.51
CA ILE A 377 -2.50 4.62 -22.87
C ILE A 377 -1.39 5.49 -23.47
N THR A 378 -1.77 6.56 -24.20
CA THR A 378 -0.85 7.54 -24.79
C THR A 378 -1.54 8.91 -24.82
N GLU A 379 -0.76 9.98 -25.00
CA GLU A 379 -1.27 11.35 -25.15
C GLU A 379 -2.28 11.54 -26.28
N SER A 380 -2.18 10.73 -27.33
CA SER A 380 -3.08 10.79 -28.51
C SER A 380 -4.40 10.02 -28.29
N ARG A 381 -4.60 9.37 -27.15
CA ARG A 381 -5.81 8.61 -26.82
C ARG A 381 -6.69 9.38 -25.84
N GLU A 382 -7.98 9.08 -25.87
CA GLU A 382 -8.95 9.65 -24.92
C GLU A 382 -8.71 9.15 -23.50
N TRP A 383 -9.14 9.95 -22.54
CA TRP A 383 -9.16 9.59 -21.14
C TRP A 383 -10.33 8.66 -20.83
N HIS A 384 -10.05 7.56 -20.16
CA HIS A 384 -11.05 6.61 -19.70
C HIS A 384 -11.09 6.55 -18.17
N PRO A 385 -12.28 6.45 -17.56
CA PRO A 385 -12.40 6.28 -16.14
C PRO A 385 -11.81 4.93 -15.70
N CYS A 386 -10.99 4.96 -14.63
CA CYS A 386 -10.51 3.78 -13.93
C CYS A 386 -11.33 3.63 -12.65
N VAL A 387 -11.81 2.43 -12.39
CA VAL A 387 -12.68 2.16 -11.22
C VAL A 387 -12.20 0.92 -10.47
N LYS A 388 -12.58 0.81 -9.20
CA LYS A 388 -12.50 -0.43 -8.41
C LYS A 388 -13.91 -0.80 -7.97
N LEU A 389 -14.35 -2.02 -8.27
CA LEU A 389 -15.54 -2.62 -7.68
C LEU A 389 -15.12 -3.44 -6.46
N SER A 390 -15.69 -3.15 -5.30
CA SER A 390 -15.39 -3.89 -4.08
C SER A 390 -16.61 -4.62 -3.57
N CYS A 391 -16.43 -5.80 -3.02
CA CYS A 391 -17.48 -6.52 -2.29
C CYS A 391 -17.88 -5.79 -1.00
N ASP A 392 -17.00 -4.96 -0.45
CA ASP A 392 -17.25 -4.21 0.78
C ASP A 392 -18.04 -2.92 0.50
N LYS A 393 -19.07 -2.67 1.31
CA LYS A 393 -19.86 -1.43 1.24
C LYS A 393 -18.94 -0.21 1.43
N GLY A 394 -19.05 0.78 0.52
CA GLY A 394 -18.30 2.04 0.58
C GLY A 394 -16.85 1.94 0.08
N LYS A 395 -16.38 0.79 -0.41
CA LYS A 395 -15.07 0.65 -1.05
C LYS A 395 -15.11 0.67 -2.58
N THR A 396 -16.29 0.64 -3.21
CA THR A 396 -16.44 0.91 -4.65
C THR A 396 -16.08 2.38 -4.92
N LEU A 397 -15.17 2.61 -5.87
CA LEU A 397 -14.64 3.93 -6.18
C LEU A 397 -14.58 4.17 -7.68
N GLY A 398 -14.80 5.43 -8.07
CA GLY A 398 -14.68 5.90 -9.45
C GLY A 398 -15.99 6.34 -10.07
N ASP A 399 -16.01 6.46 -11.38
CA ASP A 399 -17.18 6.90 -12.15
C ASP A 399 -18.37 5.96 -11.98
N LYS A 400 -19.52 6.51 -11.55
CA LYS A 400 -20.71 5.72 -11.24
C LYS A 400 -21.28 5.00 -12.48
N GLN A 401 -21.31 5.65 -13.63
CA GLN A 401 -21.85 5.05 -14.85
C GLN A 401 -20.98 3.88 -15.29
N LYS A 402 -19.67 4.03 -15.19
CA LYS A 402 -18.72 2.95 -15.46
C LYS A 402 -18.89 1.80 -14.47
N CYS A 403 -19.02 2.07 -13.17
CA CYS A 403 -19.28 1.04 -12.17
C CYS A 403 -20.57 0.26 -12.46
N ASP A 404 -21.67 0.95 -12.73
CA ASP A 404 -22.98 0.34 -13.03
C ASP A 404 -22.89 -0.53 -14.32
N TYR A 405 -22.21 -0.03 -15.33
CA TYR A 405 -21.93 -0.79 -16.56
C TYR A 405 -21.15 -2.09 -16.28
N LEU A 406 -20.02 -2.00 -15.55
CA LEU A 406 -19.19 -3.16 -15.24
C LEU A 406 -19.94 -4.19 -14.40
N VAL A 407 -20.72 -3.76 -13.41
CA VAL A 407 -21.58 -4.65 -12.62
C VAL A 407 -22.55 -5.40 -13.54
N SER A 408 -23.16 -4.70 -14.53
CA SER A 408 -24.04 -5.34 -15.50
C SER A 408 -23.36 -6.39 -16.38
N VAL A 409 -22.08 -6.17 -16.73
CA VAL A 409 -21.26 -7.11 -17.50
C VAL A 409 -20.88 -8.33 -16.65
N LEU A 410 -20.49 -8.12 -15.39
CA LEU A 410 -20.04 -9.18 -14.49
C LEU A 410 -21.15 -10.09 -13.99
N ASN A 411 -22.41 -9.62 -14.00
CA ASN A 411 -23.59 -10.39 -13.59
C ASN A 411 -24.24 -11.18 -14.76
N ARG A 412 -23.73 -11.08 -15.97
CA ARG A 412 -24.13 -11.89 -17.13
C ARG A 412 -23.31 -13.18 -17.21
#